data_6b424b149dca02e424cb5adb5543afcc
#
_entry.id   6b424b149dca02e424cb5adb5543afcc
#
_cell.length_a   1.000
_cell.length_b   1.000
_cell.length_c   1.000
_cell.angle_alpha   90.00
_cell.angle_beta   90.00
_cell.angle_gamma   90.00
#
_symmetry.space_group_name_H-M   'P 1'
#
loop_
_entity.id
_entity.type
_entity.pdbx_description
1 polymer ?
#
loop_
_entity_poly.entity_id
_entity_poly.type
_entity_poly.pdbx_seq_one_letter_code
_entity_poly.pdbx_strand_id
1 'polypeptide(L)'
;MPGGEDEYPTRDEVVDYLADYERRYELPVRRPVRVEGVYREEGRLAVGMDRMRLPVRAVVSATGTWRRPHVPDYPGRETFRGKQAHSAYYVRPKPYVGKRVLVVGGGNSGAQVLAEVSRVAETTWVTLREPTFLPDGVDGRMLFERATRRYHSMQQGNEEEPVGGLGDIVMVSPVKEARDRGALESVRLFRSFTEEGVVWSDGTEEPIDAVIWCTGFRPSLGHLESLGIIGEDGRVDTDGTRSVLERRLWLVGYGDWTGYASATLVGVGRTARSTVEEIEEEIEEELVGRGPAETSEASKA
;
A
#
# COMPACT_ATOMS: atom_id res chain seq x y z
N MET A 1 12.86 7.94 -14.26
CA MET A 1 13.00 9.37 -14.01
C MET A 1 14.41 9.74 -14.41
N PRO A 2 14.66 10.80 -15.16
CA PRO A 2 15.99 11.36 -15.33
C PRO A 2 16.39 11.97 -13.98
N GLY A 3 17.37 11.36 -13.31
CA GLY A 3 17.72 11.73 -11.94
C GLY A 3 18.66 12.93 -11.88
N GLY A 4 18.48 13.78 -10.88
CA GLY A 4 19.55 14.56 -10.30
C GLY A 4 20.52 13.62 -9.58
N GLU A 5 21.80 13.93 -9.61
CA GLU A 5 22.87 12.98 -9.28
C GLU A 5 22.93 12.51 -7.83
N ASP A 6 22.19 13.07 -6.84
CA ASP A 6 22.41 12.73 -5.43
C ASP A 6 21.20 12.84 -4.48
N GLU A 7 19.99 13.11 -4.91
CA GLU A 7 18.87 13.26 -3.99
C GLU A 7 17.62 12.48 -4.45
N TYR A 8 16.84 12.05 -3.46
CA TYR A 8 15.52 11.48 -3.71
C TYR A 8 14.63 12.56 -4.36
N PRO A 9 13.86 12.21 -5.41
CA PRO A 9 12.99 13.16 -6.06
C PRO A 9 11.94 13.71 -5.09
N THR A 10 11.65 14.99 -5.21
CA THR A 10 10.56 15.63 -4.48
C THR A 10 9.20 15.07 -4.93
N ARG A 11 8.17 15.27 -4.09
CA ARG A 11 6.80 14.91 -4.45
C ARG A 11 6.37 15.51 -5.79
N ASP A 12 6.69 16.76 -6.03
CA ASP A 12 6.25 17.49 -7.21
C ASP A 12 6.95 16.99 -8.47
N GLU A 13 8.24 16.66 -8.41
CA GLU A 13 8.96 16.00 -9.50
C GLU A 13 8.36 14.62 -9.87
N VAL A 14 7.92 13.85 -8.86
CA VAL A 14 7.23 12.57 -9.12
C VAL A 14 5.88 12.79 -9.79
N VAL A 15 5.12 13.78 -9.33
CA VAL A 15 3.80 14.12 -9.92
C VAL A 15 3.96 14.60 -11.36
N ASP A 16 4.92 15.47 -11.63
CA ASP A 16 5.21 15.98 -12.97
C ASP A 16 5.65 14.85 -13.91
N TYR A 17 6.51 13.95 -13.44
CA TYR A 17 6.91 12.78 -14.22
C TYR A 17 5.73 11.88 -14.60
N LEU A 18 4.80 11.63 -13.66
CA LEU A 18 3.61 10.82 -13.94
C LEU A 18 2.65 11.53 -14.90
N ALA A 19 2.51 12.86 -14.79
CA ALA A 19 1.72 13.67 -15.72
C ALA A 19 2.31 13.66 -17.13
N ASP A 20 3.65 13.73 -17.23
CA ASP A 20 4.36 13.63 -18.52
C ASP A 20 4.23 12.23 -19.11
N TYR A 21 4.27 11.19 -18.28
CA TYR A 21 4.06 9.81 -18.72
C TYR A 21 2.66 9.63 -19.32
N GLU A 22 1.62 10.09 -18.61
CA GLU A 22 0.24 10.05 -19.11
C GLU A 22 0.08 10.76 -20.44
N ARG A 23 0.65 11.95 -20.59
CA ARG A 23 0.60 12.76 -21.79
C ARG A 23 1.38 12.12 -22.96
N ARG A 24 2.58 11.57 -22.66
CA ARG A 24 3.44 10.91 -23.65
C ARG A 24 2.78 9.70 -24.30
N TYR A 25 2.05 8.92 -23.52
CA TYR A 25 1.41 7.70 -23.97
C TYR A 25 -0.07 7.88 -24.29
N GLU A 26 -0.57 9.12 -24.25
CA GLU A 26 -1.96 9.49 -24.56
C GLU A 26 -2.96 8.61 -23.81
N LEU A 27 -2.69 8.34 -22.51
CA LEU A 27 -3.51 7.44 -21.71
C LEU A 27 -4.94 7.99 -21.58
N PRO A 28 -6.00 7.20 -21.86
CA PRO A 28 -7.38 7.66 -21.84
C PRO A 28 -7.95 7.80 -20.42
N VAL A 29 -7.24 8.53 -19.55
CA VAL A 29 -7.64 8.71 -18.15
C VAL A 29 -8.78 9.72 -18.05
N ARG A 30 -9.86 9.32 -17.40
CA ARG A 30 -11.03 10.16 -17.14
C ARG A 30 -11.00 10.70 -15.72
N ARG A 31 -10.95 12.03 -15.54
CA ARG A 31 -10.96 12.74 -14.27
C ARG A 31 -11.85 13.99 -14.34
N PRO A 32 -12.55 14.33 -13.26
CA PRO A 32 -12.76 13.54 -12.05
C PRO A 32 -13.85 12.49 -12.25
N VAL A 33 -13.58 11.22 -11.96
CA VAL A 33 -14.58 10.15 -11.95
C VAL A 33 -14.44 9.36 -10.67
N ARG A 34 -15.54 9.23 -9.93
CA ARG A 34 -15.61 8.39 -8.74
C ARG A 34 -16.30 7.07 -9.07
N VAL A 35 -15.56 5.98 -8.95
CA VAL A 35 -16.15 4.64 -8.99
C VAL A 35 -16.79 4.36 -7.64
N GLU A 36 -18.11 4.09 -7.64
CA GLU A 36 -18.90 3.81 -6.45
C GLU A 36 -18.96 2.32 -6.14
N GLY A 37 -18.94 1.48 -7.17
CA GLY A 37 -18.97 0.03 -6.99
C GLY A 37 -18.75 -0.73 -8.30
N VAL A 38 -18.45 -2.01 -8.16
CA VAL A 38 -18.42 -2.99 -9.25
C VAL A 38 -19.51 -4.03 -8.98
N TYR A 39 -20.35 -4.30 -9.95
CA TYR A 39 -21.56 -5.10 -9.81
C TYR A 39 -21.60 -6.22 -10.84
N ARG A 40 -22.35 -7.29 -10.54
CA ARG A 40 -22.71 -8.31 -11.52
C ARG A 40 -24.07 -7.99 -12.11
N GLU A 41 -24.14 -7.78 -13.41
CA GLU A 41 -25.38 -7.49 -14.15
C GLU A 41 -25.43 -8.31 -15.44
N GLU A 42 -26.53 -9.03 -15.64
CA GLU A 42 -26.78 -9.83 -16.87
C GLU A 42 -25.59 -10.73 -17.28
N GLY A 43 -24.95 -11.35 -16.30
CA GLY A 43 -23.79 -12.22 -16.52
C GLY A 43 -22.48 -11.48 -16.85
N ARG A 44 -22.41 -10.16 -16.67
CA ARG A 44 -21.22 -9.32 -16.88
C ARG A 44 -20.90 -8.51 -15.64
N LEU A 45 -19.72 -7.87 -15.65
CA LEU A 45 -19.40 -6.82 -14.69
C LEU A 45 -19.90 -5.46 -15.18
N ALA A 46 -20.32 -4.63 -14.25
CA ALA A 46 -20.66 -3.23 -14.49
C ALA A 46 -19.96 -2.34 -13.46
N VAL A 47 -19.33 -1.27 -13.93
CA VAL A 47 -18.70 -0.25 -13.07
C VAL A 47 -19.68 0.89 -12.83
N GLY A 48 -20.03 1.09 -11.56
CA GLY A 48 -20.93 2.18 -11.15
C GLY A 48 -20.15 3.48 -10.93
N MET A 49 -20.60 4.56 -11.58
CA MET A 49 -20.06 5.90 -11.46
C MET A 49 -21.15 6.94 -11.77
N ASP A 50 -21.26 7.98 -10.95
CA ASP A 50 -22.17 9.13 -11.20
C ASP A 50 -23.60 8.74 -11.60
N ARG A 51 -24.20 7.77 -10.89
CA ARG A 51 -25.53 7.19 -11.16
C ARG A 51 -25.67 6.40 -12.46
N MET A 52 -24.56 6.17 -13.16
CA MET A 52 -24.50 5.32 -14.35
C MET A 52 -23.82 3.99 -14.02
N ARG A 53 -24.15 2.98 -14.80
CA ARG A 53 -23.47 1.68 -14.80
C ARG A 53 -22.92 1.42 -16.17
N LEU A 54 -21.60 1.27 -16.25
CA LEU A 54 -20.90 0.96 -17.48
C LEU A 54 -20.64 -0.55 -17.52
N PRO A 55 -21.29 -1.30 -18.42
CA PRO A 55 -20.95 -2.70 -18.61
C PRO A 55 -19.54 -2.85 -19.15
N VAL A 56 -18.78 -3.77 -18.56
CA VAL A 56 -17.37 -4.00 -18.91
C VAL A 56 -17.08 -5.49 -19.05
N ARG A 57 -16.07 -5.84 -19.84
CA ARG A 57 -15.60 -7.23 -19.97
C ARG A 57 -14.66 -7.63 -18.83
N ALA A 58 -13.79 -6.72 -18.43
CA ALA A 58 -12.80 -6.92 -17.40
C ALA A 58 -12.70 -5.69 -16.50
N VAL A 59 -12.33 -5.90 -15.25
CA VAL A 59 -12.02 -4.84 -14.28
C VAL A 59 -10.62 -5.07 -13.73
N VAL A 60 -9.77 -4.05 -13.79
CA VAL A 60 -8.51 -4.02 -13.06
C VAL A 60 -8.66 -3.03 -11.92
N SER A 61 -8.68 -3.54 -10.69
CA SER A 61 -8.66 -2.71 -9.49
C SER A 61 -7.20 -2.35 -9.14
N ALA A 62 -6.86 -1.07 -9.17
CA ALA A 62 -5.54 -0.56 -8.86
C ALA A 62 -5.61 0.64 -7.88
N THR A 63 -6.57 0.62 -6.96
CA THR A 63 -6.88 1.74 -6.05
C THR A 63 -5.91 1.85 -4.87
N GLY A 64 -5.03 0.86 -4.68
CA GLY A 64 -3.99 0.84 -3.68
C GLY A 64 -4.50 0.88 -2.24
N THR A 65 -3.70 1.47 -1.35
CA THR A 65 -3.94 1.43 0.09
C THR A 65 -4.02 2.82 0.74
N TRP A 66 -3.54 3.86 0.07
CA TRP A 66 -3.33 5.20 0.64
C TRP A 66 -4.57 5.82 1.29
N ARG A 67 -5.76 5.55 0.77
CA ARG A 67 -7.02 6.09 1.29
C ARG A 67 -7.50 5.43 2.57
N ARG A 68 -6.85 4.35 3.02
CA ARG A 68 -7.20 3.60 4.22
C ARG A 68 -6.02 3.46 5.18
N PRO A 69 -5.53 4.58 5.77
CA PRO A 69 -4.54 4.54 6.83
C PRO A 69 -5.09 3.71 7.99
N HIS A 70 -4.26 2.80 8.51
CA HIS A 70 -4.65 1.91 9.60
C HIS A 70 -4.21 2.47 10.94
N VAL A 71 -5.16 2.75 11.80
CA VAL A 71 -4.93 3.05 13.21
C VAL A 71 -5.50 1.89 14.02
N PRO A 72 -4.68 1.18 14.82
CA PRO A 72 -5.17 0.06 15.61
C PRO A 72 -6.11 0.52 16.69
N ASP A 73 -7.03 -0.36 17.08
CA ASP A 73 -7.90 -0.13 18.21
C ASP A 73 -7.11 -0.32 19.52
N TYR A 74 -7.14 0.72 20.34
CA TYR A 74 -6.58 0.71 21.68
C TYR A 74 -7.64 1.13 22.70
N PRO A 75 -7.76 0.45 23.84
CA PRO A 75 -8.65 0.88 24.91
C PRO A 75 -8.33 2.32 25.32
N GLY A 76 -9.34 3.17 25.44
CA GLY A 76 -9.20 4.57 25.85
C GLY A 76 -8.70 5.53 24.78
N ARG A 77 -8.40 5.07 23.55
CA ARG A 77 -7.88 5.94 22.46
C ARG A 77 -8.79 7.13 22.16
N GLU A 78 -10.09 6.94 22.25
CA GLU A 78 -11.09 7.99 21.94
C GLU A 78 -11.16 9.06 23.03
N THR A 79 -10.78 8.73 24.25
CA THR A 79 -10.76 9.69 25.39
C THR A 79 -9.44 10.46 25.49
N PHE A 80 -8.40 10.02 24.80
CA PHE A 80 -7.10 10.67 24.81
C PHE A 80 -7.19 12.07 24.20
N ARG A 81 -6.83 13.08 24.98
CA ARG A 81 -6.90 14.49 24.61
C ARG A 81 -5.70 15.00 23.82
N GLY A 82 -4.63 14.22 23.76
CA GLY A 82 -3.43 14.56 22.99
C GLY A 82 -3.68 14.49 21.49
N LYS A 83 -2.76 15.04 20.72
CA LYS A 83 -2.85 15.04 19.27
C LYS A 83 -2.60 13.64 18.72
N GLN A 84 -3.46 13.15 17.85
CA GLN A 84 -3.24 11.93 17.08
C GLN A 84 -3.11 12.24 15.58
N ALA A 85 -2.13 11.66 14.92
CA ALA A 85 -1.94 11.77 13.49
C ALA A 85 -1.44 10.43 12.92
N HIS A 86 -1.85 10.09 11.71
CA HIS A 86 -1.25 8.98 10.96
C HIS A 86 -0.10 9.49 10.10
N SER A 87 0.92 8.66 9.84
CA SER A 87 2.06 9.00 8.98
C SER A 87 1.65 9.46 7.58
N ALA A 88 0.48 9.05 7.08
CA ALA A 88 -0.12 9.55 5.84
C ALA A 88 -0.34 11.07 5.82
N TYR A 89 -0.49 11.68 6.99
CA TYR A 89 -0.76 13.13 7.17
C TYR A 89 0.39 13.86 7.85
N TYR A 90 1.49 13.15 8.12
CA TYR A 90 2.69 13.76 8.64
C TYR A 90 3.40 14.56 7.54
N VAL A 91 3.73 15.82 7.82
CA VAL A 91 4.39 16.72 6.87
C VAL A 91 5.75 17.20 7.39
N ARG A 92 5.84 17.50 8.70
CA ARG A 92 7.04 18.10 9.31
C ARG A 92 7.02 18.00 10.83
N PRO A 93 8.18 18.05 11.51
CA PRO A 93 8.28 17.90 12.96
C PRO A 93 7.81 19.15 13.75
N LYS A 94 7.71 20.33 13.14
CA LYS A 94 7.38 21.59 13.82
C LYS A 94 6.18 21.53 14.78
N PRO A 95 5.06 20.84 14.49
CA PRO A 95 3.92 20.74 15.40
C PRO A 95 4.19 19.97 16.71
N TYR A 96 5.34 19.32 16.83
CA TYR A 96 5.72 18.45 17.95
C TYR A 96 6.84 19.02 18.81
N VAL A 97 7.32 20.23 18.53
CA VAL A 97 8.40 20.89 19.31
C VAL A 97 8.08 20.93 20.81
N GLY A 98 9.01 20.40 21.62
CA GLY A 98 8.91 20.37 23.09
C GLY A 98 7.83 19.46 23.65
N LYS A 99 7.26 18.54 22.83
CA LYS A 99 6.21 17.59 23.22
C LYS A 99 6.79 16.22 23.53
N ARG A 100 6.05 15.44 24.33
CA ARG A 100 6.25 14.00 24.53
C ARG A 100 5.45 13.26 23.46
N VAL A 101 6.13 12.56 22.57
CA VAL A 101 5.52 11.98 21.37
C VAL A 101 5.76 10.49 21.28
N LEU A 102 4.68 9.72 21.18
CA LEU A 102 4.78 8.32 20.79
C LEU A 102 4.82 8.22 19.26
N VAL A 103 5.81 7.51 18.74
CA VAL A 103 5.84 7.06 17.34
C VAL A 103 5.56 5.56 17.34
N VAL A 104 4.42 5.16 16.78
CA VAL A 104 3.93 3.77 16.85
C VAL A 104 4.07 3.10 15.50
N GLY A 105 4.92 2.07 15.42
CA GLY A 105 5.15 1.28 14.22
C GLY A 105 6.63 1.06 13.91
N GLY A 106 7.01 -0.20 13.65
CA GLY A 106 8.41 -0.64 13.52
C GLY A 106 8.93 -0.74 12.08
N GLY A 107 8.30 -0.08 11.10
CA GLY A 107 8.75 -0.07 9.71
C GLY A 107 9.44 1.24 9.31
N ASN A 108 9.76 1.37 8.00
CA ASN A 108 10.45 2.52 7.42
C ASN A 108 9.83 3.87 7.80
N SER A 109 8.50 4.00 7.72
CA SER A 109 7.81 5.24 8.10
C SER A 109 8.00 5.59 9.58
N GLY A 110 7.99 4.59 10.48
CA GLY A 110 8.23 4.79 11.91
C GLY A 110 9.63 5.33 12.17
N ALA A 111 10.65 4.68 11.60
CA ALA A 111 12.05 5.08 11.78
C ALA A 111 12.33 6.48 11.19
N GLN A 112 11.81 6.79 10.01
CA GLN A 112 12.01 8.09 9.36
C GLN A 112 11.31 9.24 10.11
N VAL A 113 10.05 9.05 10.51
CA VAL A 113 9.31 10.04 11.31
C VAL A 113 9.98 10.25 12.67
N LEU A 114 10.40 9.15 13.32
CA LEU A 114 11.15 9.22 14.58
C LEU A 114 12.45 10.00 14.41
N ALA A 115 13.20 9.74 13.35
CA ALA A 115 14.46 10.42 13.07
C ALA A 115 14.31 11.95 12.98
N GLU A 116 13.20 12.43 12.44
CA GLU A 116 12.90 13.85 12.35
C GLU A 116 12.36 14.42 13.67
N VAL A 117 11.36 13.74 14.27
CA VAL A 117 10.64 14.25 15.45
C VAL A 117 11.55 14.23 16.68
N SER A 118 12.43 13.25 16.84
CA SER A 118 13.38 13.16 17.95
C SER A 118 14.42 14.29 18.02
N ARG A 119 14.51 15.12 16.99
CA ARG A 119 15.36 16.32 17.00
C ARG A 119 14.72 17.50 17.75
N VAL A 120 13.40 17.47 17.93
CA VAL A 120 12.64 18.62 18.43
C VAL A 120 11.68 18.24 19.59
N ALA A 121 11.51 16.99 19.88
CA ALA A 121 10.57 16.44 20.84
C ALA A 121 11.23 15.33 21.68
N GLU A 122 10.69 15.06 22.84
CA GLU A 122 10.94 13.83 23.58
C GLU A 122 10.12 12.70 22.93
N THR A 123 10.79 11.62 22.52
CA THR A 123 10.13 10.58 21.73
C THR A 123 10.27 9.21 22.34
N THR A 124 9.20 8.44 22.32
CA THR A 124 9.20 7.00 22.61
C THR A 124 8.76 6.24 21.37
N TRP A 125 9.60 5.32 20.92
CA TRP A 125 9.31 4.49 19.74
C TRP A 125 8.67 3.18 20.14
N VAL A 126 7.41 3.00 19.79
CA VAL A 126 6.60 1.84 20.19
C VAL A 126 6.48 0.88 19.02
N THR A 127 6.88 -0.38 19.22
CA THR A 127 6.88 -1.40 18.16
C THR A 127 6.29 -2.72 18.63
N LEU A 128 5.63 -3.44 17.73
CA LEU A 128 5.09 -4.78 18.01
C LEU A 128 6.21 -5.82 18.18
N ARG A 129 7.26 -5.70 17.37
CA ARG A 129 8.46 -6.55 17.37
C ARG A 129 9.68 -5.68 17.32
N GLU A 130 10.82 -6.22 17.67
CA GLU A 130 12.08 -5.51 17.51
C GLU A 130 12.29 -5.13 16.03
N PRO A 131 12.59 -3.86 15.75
CA PRO A 131 12.82 -3.41 14.38
C PRO A 131 14.04 -4.07 13.77
N THR A 132 13.92 -4.48 12.51
CA THR A 132 15.05 -5.03 11.73
C THR A 132 15.57 -3.96 10.80
N PHE A 133 16.87 -3.71 10.88
CA PHE A 133 17.56 -2.71 10.06
C PHE A 133 18.38 -3.39 8.97
N LEU A 134 18.31 -2.85 7.76
CA LEU A 134 19.22 -3.25 6.69
C LEU A 134 20.64 -2.73 6.98
N PRO A 135 21.67 -3.42 6.48
CA PRO A 135 23.04 -2.91 6.56
C PRO A 135 23.20 -1.52 5.94
N ASP A 136 24.04 -0.69 6.50
CA ASP A 136 24.26 0.71 6.11
C ASP A 136 24.59 0.94 4.61
N GLY A 137 25.14 -0.06 3.94
CA GLY A 137 25.44 -0.04 2.52
C GLY A 137 24.29 -0.47 1.61
N VAL A 138 23.14 -0.83 2.18
CA VAL A 138 21.97 -1.27 1.41
C VAL A 138 20.99 -0.12 1.29
N ASP A 139 20.94 0.51 0.13
CA ASP A 139 19.94 1.50 -0.20
C ASP A 139 18.67 0.87 -0.82
N GLY A 140 17.67 1.70 -1.08
CA GLY A 140 16.42 1.25 -1.69
C GLY A 140 16.62 0.65 -3.08
N ARG A 141 17.60 1.12 -3.87
CA ARG A 141 17.91 0.60 -5.21
C ARG A 141 18.44 -0.83 -5.10
N MET A 142 19.44 -1.06 -4.23
CA MET A 142 19.99 -2.39 -3.99
C MET A 142 18.93 -3.37 -3.47
N LEU A 143 18.02 -2.89 -2.63
CA LEU A 143 16.88 -3.70 -2.15
C LEU A 143 16.01 -4.18 -3.32
N PHE A 144 15.65 -3.30 -4.25
CA PHE A 144 14.86 -3.64 -5.42
C PHE A 144 15.62 -4.50 -6.45
N GLU A 145 16.91 -4.31 -6.63
CA GLU A 145 17.74 -5.17 -7.47
C GLU A 145 17.81 -6.60 -6.91
N ARG A 146 17.98 -6.74 -5.58
CA ARG A 146 17.95 -8.04 -4.89
C ARG A 146 16.57 -8.68 -4.99
N ALA A 147 15.51 -7.90 -4.81
CA ALA A 147 14.14 -8.31 -4.97
C ALA A 147 13.87 -8.88 -6.39
N THR A 148 14.40 -8.21 -7.40
CA THR A 148 14.25 -8.62 -8.79
C THR A 148 15.04 -9.90 -9.09
N ARG A 149 16.28 -10.01 -8.59
CA ARG A 149 17.09 -11.24 -8.73
C ARG A 149 16.40 -12.44 -8.08
N ARG A 150 15.89 -12.27 -6.84
CA ARG A 150 15.16 -13.33 -6.13
C ARG A 150 13.92 -13.78 -6.90
N TYR A 151 13.15 -12.87 -7.46
CA TYR A 151 12.01 -13.24 -8.30
C TYR A 151 12.42 -14.12 -9.48
N HIS A 152 13.50 -13.78 -10.18
CA HIS A 152 14.00 -14.60 -11.28
C HIS A 152 14.54 -15.96 -10.81
N SER A 153 15.24 -16.01 -9.66
CA SER A 153 15.73 -17.26 -9.06
C SER A 153 14.58 -18.19 -8.69
N MET A 154 13.51 -17.66 -8.08
CA MET A 154 12.31 -18.43 -7.76
C MET A 154 11.63 -19.01 -9.00
N GLN A 155 11.54 -18.26 -10.09
CA GLN A 155 11.01 -18.77 -11.36
C GLN A 155 11.86 -19.89 -11.95
N GLN A 156 13.15 -19.94 -11.64
CA GLN A 156 14.09 -20.98 -12.08
C GLN A 156 14.19 -22.16 -11.12
N GLY A 157 13.38 -22.16 -10.04
CA GLY A 157 13.39 -23.23 -9.02
C GLY A 157 14.57 -23.18 -8.05
N ASN A 158 15.30 -22.07 -7.99
CA ASN A 158 16.42 -21.88 -7.07
C ASN A 158 15.95 -21.13 -5.82
N GLU A 159 16.18 -21.69 -4.63
CA GLU A 159 16.00 -21.01 -3.36
C GLU A 159 17.26 -20.18 -3.02
N GLU A 160 17.17 -18.86 -3.09
CA GLU A 160 18.18 -17.97 -2.48
C GLU A 160 17.72 -17.53 -1.09
N GLU A 161 18.61 -17.57 -0.10
CA GLU A 161 18.34 -17.05 1.24
C GLU A 161 17.99 -15.55 1.20
N PRO A 162 16.97 -15.11 1.91
CA PRO A 162 16.58 -13.70 1.94
C PRO A 162 17.58 -12.88 2.75
N VAL A 163 18.32 -12.00 2.11
CA VAL A 163 19.11 -10.96 2.78
C VAL A 163 18.18 -9.75 3.01
N GLY A 164 17.39 -9.79 4.07
CA GLY A 164 16.43 -8.76 4.45
C GLY A 164 15.10 -8.81 3.69
N GLY A 165 14.01 -8.36 4.33
CA GLY A 165 12.68 -8.24 3.75
C GLY A 165 12.41 -6.83 3.25
N LEU A 166 11.42 -6.65 2.35
CA LEU A 166 10.93 -5.32 1.94
C LEU A 166 10.35 -4.50 3.11
N GLY A 167 10.07 -5.18 4.25
CA GLY A 167 9.60 -4.55 5.48
C GLY A 167 10.73 -4.02 6.38
N ASP A 168 11.98 -4.39 6.13
CA ASP A 168 13.11 -3.98 6.95
C ASP A 168 13.47 -2.50 6.72
N ILE A 169 14.01 -1.88 7.74
CA ILE A 169 14.27 -0.45 7.75
C ILE A 169 15.51 -0.13 6.93
N VAL A 170 15.34 0.67 5.89
CA VAL A 170 16.44 1.20 5.08
C VAL A 170 17.16 2.29 5.85
N MET A 171 18.48 2.14 5.98
CA MET A 171 19.35 3.06 6.71
C MET A 171 19.69 4.31 5.88
N VAL A 172 18.66 5.13 5.57
CA VAL A 172 18.85 6.46 4.97
C VAL A 172 19.56 7.41 5.94
N SER A 173 20.21 8.46 5.43
CA SER A 173 21.04 9.37 6.26
C SER A 173 20.34 9.89 7.52
N PRO A 174 19.08 10.37 7.51
CA PRO A 174 18.42 10.80 8.74
C PRO A 174 18.22 9.69 9.79
N VAL A 175 18.01 8.44 9.33
CA VAL A 175 17.83 7.28 10.22
C VAL A 175 19.20 6.88 10.84
N LYS A 176 20.30 6.91 10.06
CA LYS A 176 21.65 6.69 10.58
C LYS A 176 22.01 7.72 11.65
N GLU A 177 21.76 8.99 11.38
CA GLU A 177 21.97 10.05 12.37
C GLU A 177 21.12 9.89 13.63
N ALA A 178 19.89 9.38 13.51
CA ALA A 178 19.02 9.08 14.66
C ALA A 178 19.58 7.91 15.47
N ARG A 179 20.10 6.87 14.82
CA ARG A 179 20.79 5.76 15.46
C ARG A 179 22.01 6.25 16.26
N ASP A 180 22.85 7.07 15.62
CA ASP A 180 24.08 7.58 16.23
C ASP A 180 23.80 8.50 17.43
N ARG A 181 22.59 9.08 17.51
CA ARG A 181 22.09 9.82 18.69
C ARG A 181 21.40 8.92 19.73
N GLY A 182 21.26 7.61 19.51
CA GLY A 182 20.56 6.71 20.41
C GLY A 182 19.03 6.83 20.35
N ALA A 183 18.46 7.43 19.32
CA ALA A 183 17.03 7.68 19.21
C ALA A 183 16.23 6.50 18.64
N LEU A 184 16.89 5.42 18.19
CA LEU A 184 16.22 4.26 17.58
C LEU A 184 15.97 3.10 18.55
N GLU A 185 15.99 3.37 19.85
CA GLU A 185 15.60 2.37 20.85
C GLU A 185 14.08 2.22 20.87
N SER A 186 13.59 0.99 20.70
CA SER A 186 12.15 0.71 20.69
C SER A 186 11.69 0.03 21.97
N VAL A 187 10.47 0.36 22.37
CA VAL A 187 9.76 -0.32 23.46
C VAL A 187 8.58 -1.12 22.92
N ARG A 188 8.07 -2.05 23.72
CA ARG A 188 6.89 -2.83 23.37
C ARG A 188 5.60 -2.02 23.51
N LEU A 189 4.49 -2.58 23.04
CA LEU A 189 3.18 -1.93 23.05
C LEU A 189 2.76 -1.55 24.47
N PHE A 190 2.16 -0.40 24.59
CA PHE A 190 1.40 0.01 25.77
C PHE A 190 0.04 -0.69 25.81
N ARG A 191 -0.60 -0.72 26.99
CA ARG A 191 -1.85 -1.45 27.27
C ARG A 191 -3.09 -0.66 26.85
N SER A 192 -3.14 0.62 27.19
CA SER A 192 -4.31 1.49 26.98
C SER A 192 -3.91 2.95 27.00
N PHE A 193 -4.82 3.81 26.53
CA PHE A 193 -4.73 5.25 26.77
C PHE A 193 -5.42 5.65 28.08
N THR A 194 -4.93 6.74 28.66
CA THR A 194 -5.67 7.61 29.59
C THR A 194 -6.04 8.91 28.85
N GLU A 195 -6.74 9.82 29.52
CA GLU A 195 -7.04 11.13 28.96
C GLU A 195 -5.77 11.93 28.59
N GLU A 196 -4.68 11.75 29.34
CA GLU A 196 -3.45 12.56 29.23
C GLU A 196 -2.20 11.75 28.84
N GLY A 197 -2.33 10.44 28.60
CA GLY A 197 -1.17 9.61 28.31
C GLY A 197 -1.50 8.17 28.00
N VAL A 198 -0.59 7.27 28.38
CA VAL A 198 -0.70 5.83 28.18
C VAL A 198 -0.40 5.06 29.46
N VAL A 199 -0.94 3.85 29.54
CA VAL A 199 -0.63 2.85 30.57
C VAL A 199 0.21 1.76 29.94
N TRP A 200 1.39 1.55 30.46
CA TRP A 200 2.30 0.49 30.02
C TRP A 200 1.86 -0.89 30.55
N SER A 201 2.48 -1.95 30.02
CA SER A 201 2.15 -3.33 30.40
C SER A 201 2.39 -3.65 31.88
N ASP A 202 3.33 -2.95 32.51
CA ASP A 202 3.63 -3.05 33.96
C ASP A 202 2.68 -2.24 34.87
N GLY A 203 1.74 -1.50 34.26
CA GLY A 203 0.77 -0.67 34.96
C GLY A 203 1.24 0.77 35.23
N THR A 204 2.46 1.13 34.82
CA THR A 204 2.92 2.53 34.95
C THR A 204 2.19 3.42 33.96
N GLU A 205 1.88 4.65 34.38
CA GLU A 205 1.28 5.67 33.52
C GLU A 205 2.35 6.68 33.08
N GLU A 206 2.31 7.02 31.79
CA GLU A 206 3.19 8.02 31.21
C GLU A 206 2.37 9.09 30.50
N PRO A 207 2.53 10.36 30.88
CA PRO A 207 1.84 11.46 30.21
C PRO A 207 2.45 11.70 28.82
N ILE A 208 1.58 11.77 27.80
CA ILE A 208 1.93 11.93 26.39
C ILE A 208 1.14 13.08 25.79
N ASP A 209 1.77 13.89 24.94
CA ASP A 209 1.14 15.04 24.30
C ASP A 209 0.67 14.72 22.86
N ALA A 210 1.29 13.72 22.21
CA ALA A 210 0.92 13.33 20.86
C ALA A 210 1.28 11.89 20.52
N VAL A 211 0.55 11.32 19.56
CA VAL A 211 0.83 10.01 18.97
C VAL A 211 0.90 10.15 17.43
N ILE A 212 1.94 9.57 16.83
CA ILE A 212 2.07 9.44 15.38
C ILE A 212 1.98 7.96 15.03
N TRP A 213 0.89 7.60 14.36
CA TRP A 213 0.61 6.24 13.92
C TRP A 213 1.35 5.94 12.61
N CYS A 214 2.39 5.16 12.67
CA CYS A 214 3.15 4.63 11.53
C CYS A 214 2.78 3.15 11.28
N THR A 215 1.50 2.84 11.40
CA THR A 215 0.93 1.50 11.47
C THR A 215 0.44 0.97 10.13
N GLY A 216 0.86 1.63 9.04
CA GLY A 216 0.60 1.21 7.67
C GLY A 216 -0.83 1.49 7.19
N PHE A 217 -1.25 0.74 6.18
CA PHE A 217 -2.48 0.98 5.45
C PHE A 217 -3.21 -0.33 5.19
N ARG A 218 -4.52 -0.25 4.96
CA ARG A 218 -5.34 -1.36 4.48
C ARG A 218 -5.71 -1.19 3.00
N PRO A 219 -5.98 -2.26 2.26
CA PRO A 219 -6.44 -2.17 0.88
C PRO A 219 -7.72 -1.34 0.74
N SER A 220 -7.78 -0.50 -0.30
CA SER A 220 -8.95 0.34 -0.58
C SER A 220 -9.91 -0.40 -1.51
N LEU A 221 -10.68 -1.37 -0.99
CA LEU A 221 -11.52 -2.31 -1.74
C LEU A 221 -13.02 -2.03 -1.63
N GLY A 222 -13.45 -0.92 -1.02
CA GLY A 222 -14.87 -0.62 -0.81
C GLY A 222 -15.74 -0.67 -2.07
N HIS A 223 -15.15 -0.37 -3.23
CA HIS A 223 -15.84 -0.48 -4.52
C HIS A 223 -16.12 -1.94 -4.97
N LEU A 224 -15.57 -2.93 -4.29
CA LEU A 224 -15.77 -4.36 -4.57
C LEU A 224 -16.74 -5.04 -3.57
N GLU A 225 -17.25 -4.33 -2.56
CA GLU A 225 -18.12 -4.88 -1.53
C GLU A 225 -19.36 -5.55 -2.10
N SER A 226 -19.96 -4.98 -3.15
CA SER A 226 -21.15 -5.54 -3.81
C SER A 226 -20.92 -6.87 -4.51
N LEU A 227 -19.66 -7.27 -4.73
CA LEU A 227 -19.32 -8.58 -5.29
C LEU A 227 -19.28 -9.69 -4.24
N GLY A 228 -19.20 -9.35 -2.94
CA GLY A 228 -19.12 -10.31 -1.85
C GLY A 228 -17.87 -11.19 -1.86
N ILE A 229 -16.75 -10.64 -2.32
CA ILE A 229 -15.48 -11.39 -2.53
C ILE A 229 -14.35 -10.98 -1.57
N ILE A 230 -14.62 -10.02 -0.69
CA ILE A 230 -13.64 -9.56 0.29
C ILE A 230 -13.71 -10.47 1.51
N GLY A 231 -12.59 -11.11 1.84
CA GLY A 231 -12.45 -11.98 2.99
C GLY A 231 -12.42 -11.22 4.33
N GLU A 232 -12.46 -11.96 5.42
CA GLU A 232 -12.43 -11.42 6.80
C GLU A 232 -11.12 -10.65 7.09
N ASP A 233 -10.03 -11.00 6.43
CA ASP A 233 -8.75 -10.30 6.51
C ASP A 233 -8.73 -8.96 5.73
N GLY A 234 -9.83 -8.63 5.04
CA GLY A 234 -9.98 -7.43 4.23
C GLY A 234 -9.25 -7.49 2.88
N ARG A 235 -8.95 -8.69 2.38
CA ARG A 235 -8.33 -8.94 1.07
C ARG A 235 -9.28 -9.70 0.16
N VAL A 236 -8.96 -9.75 -1.12
CA VAL A 236 -9.61 -10.62 -2.10
C VAL A 236 -8.68 -11.80 -2.35
N ASP A 237 -9.24 -13.00 -2.40
CA ASP A 237 -8.49 -14.21 -2.74
C ASP A 237 -8.10 -14.16 -4.22
N THR A 238 -6.79 -14.31 -4.50
CA THR A 238 -6.24 -14.16 -5.85
C THR A 238 -5.31 -15.32 -6.22
N ASP A 239 -5.35 -15.68 -7.48
CA ASP A 239 -4.27 -16.44 -8.15
C ASP A 239 -3.46 -15.43 -8.98
N GLY A 240 -2.21 -15.20 -8.60
CA GLY A 240 -1.46 -14.04 -9.12
C GLY A 240 -2.16 -12.71 -8.82
N THR A 241 -2.66 -12.04 -9.86
CA THR A 241 -3.47 -10.83 -9.73
C THR A 241 -4.96 -11.06 -9.96
N ARG A 242 -5.36 -12.23 -10.48
CA ARG A 242 -6.73 -12.56 -10.83
C ARG A 242 -7.52 -13.00 -9.60
N SER A 243 -8.73 -12.47 -9.41
CA SER A 243 -9.63 -12.91 -8.34
C SER A 243 -10.10 -14.36 -8.57
N VAL A 244 -10.02 -15.19 -7.52
CA VAL A 244 -10.49 -16.59 -7.56
C VAL A 244 -12.02 -16.65 -7.72
N LEU A 245 -12.75 -15.76 -7.06
CA LEU A 245 -14.22 -15.76 -7.04
C LEU A 245 -14.88 -14.96 -8.17
N GLU A 246 -14.14 -14.05 -8.80
CA GLU A 246 -14.62 -13.27 -9.96
C GLU A 246 -13.55 -13.25 -11.05
N ARG A 247 -13.67 -14.13 -12.02
CA ARG A 247 -12.66 -14.36 -13.06
C ARG A 247 -12.33 -13.14 -13.93
N ARG A 248 -13.23 -12.16 -14.00
CA ARG A 248 -13.08 -10.93 -14.80
C ARG A 248 -12.61 -9.74 -13.97
N LEU A 249 -12.06 -10.01 -12.78
CA LEU A 249 -11.50 -9.01 -11.89
C LEU A 249 -10.04 -9.33 -11.58
N TRP A 250 -9.18 -8.35 -11.78
CA TRP A 250 -7.77 -8.38 -11.39
C TRP A 250 -7.46 -7.27 -10.39
N LEU A 251 -6.50 -7.55 -9.50
CA LEU A 251 -6.06 -6.63 -8.46
C LEU A 251 -4.57 -6.37 -8.62
N VAL A 252 -4.18 -5.11 -8.85
CA VAL A 252 -2.80 -4.72 -9.13
C VAL A 252 -2.33 -3.67 -8.14
N GLY A 253 -1.13 -3.85 -7.58
CA GLY A 253 -0.50 -2.82 -6.73
C GLY A 253 -0.93 -2.82 -5.26
N TYR A 254 -1.42 -3.93 -4.73
CA TYR A 254 -1.86 -4.01 -3.33
C TYR A 254 -0.83 -4.61 -2.36
N GLY A 255 0.38 -4.88 -2.78
CA GLY A 255 1.43 -5.49 -1.97
C GLY A 255 1.60 -6.97 -2.26
N ASP A 256 2.30 -7.67 -1.36
CA ASP A 256 2.82 -9.01 -1.62
C ASP A 256 1.77 -10.05 -2.02
N TRP A 257 0.53 -9.88 -1.57
CA TRP A 257 -0.57 -10.80 -1.92
C TRP A 257 -1.08 -10.66 -3.37
N THR A 258 -0.70 -9.58 -4.06
CA THR A 258 -0.94 -9.41 -5.51
C THR A 258 0.37 -9.46 -6.32
N GLY A 259 1.42 -9.98 -5.71
CA GLY A 259 2.74 -10.16 -6.31
C GLY A 259 3.84 -9.44 -5.57
N TYR A 260 5.02 -10.03 -5.58
CA TYR A 260 6.19 -9.51 -4.86
C TYR A 260 6.53 -8.07 -5.28
N ALA A 261 6.63 -7.17 -4.31
CA ALA A 261 6.87 -5.74 -4.50
C ALA A 261 5.81 -5.01 -5.37
N SER A 262 4.62 -5.59 -5.59
CA SER A 262 3.61 -5.05 -6.50
C SER A 262 3.12 -3.65 -6.12
N ALA A 263 3.19 -3.26 -4.84
CA ALA A 263 2.84 -1.91 -4.37
C ALA A 263 3.94 -0.87 -4.61
N THR A 264 4.94 -1.15 -5.45
CA THR A 264 6.04 -0.24 -5.77
C THR A 264 6.09 0.06 -7.27
N LEU A 265 6.64 1.23 -7.65
CA LEU A 265 6.80 1.59 -9.06
C LEU A 265 7.69 0.61 -9.85
N VAL A 266 8.63 -0.05 -9.17
CA VAL A 266 9.52 -1.04 -9.78
C VAL A 266 8.83 -2.39 -9.97
N GLY A 267 8.07 -2.84 -8.95
CA GLY A 267 7.45 -4.16 -8.94
C GLY A 267 6.15 -4.25 -9.73
N VAL A 268 5.35 -3.17 -9.74
CA VAL A 268 4.03 -3.17 -10.37
C VAL A 268 4.07 -3.47 -11.88
N GLY A 269 5.12 -3.07 -12.58
CA GLY A 269 5.23 -3.28 -14.03
C GLY A 269 5.24 -4.76 -14.44
N ARG A 270 5.72 -5.65 -13.56
CA ARG A 270 5.72 -7.10 -13.82
C ARG A 270 4.31 -7.67 -13.71
N THR A 271 3.65 -7.40 -12.59
CA THR A 271 2.28 -7.88 -12.35
C THR A 271 1.29 -7.26 -13.33
N ALA A 272 1.47 -5.99 -13.69
CA ALA A 272 0.63 -5.36 -14.71
C ALA A 272 0.76 -6.02 -16.09
N ARG A 273 1.97 -6.46 -16.47
CA ARG A 273 2.17 -7.14 -17.76
C ARG A 273 1.46 -8.50 -17.80
N SER A 274 1.70 -9.36 -16.80
CA SER A 274 1.00 -10.65 -16.73
C SER A 274 -0.52 -10.49 -16.64
N THR A 275 -0.99 -9.46 -15.93
CA THR A 275 -2.43 -9.13 -15.88
C THR A 275 -3.00 -8.81 -17.28
N VAL A 276 -2.27 -8.05 -18.10
CA VAL A 276 -2.74 -7.73 -19.45
C VAL A 276 -2.80 -9.00 -20.33
N GLU A 277 -1.78 -9.84 -20.28
CA GLU A 277 -1.73 -11.13 -20.99
C GLU A 277 -2.94 -12.01 -20.62
N GLU A 278 -3.24 -12.17 -19.33
CA GLU A 278 -4.40 -12.93 -18.86
C GLU A 278 -5.75 -12.32 -19.30
N ILE A 279 -5.85 -10.97 -19.34
CA ILE A 279 -7.06 -10.30 -19.81
C ILE A 279 -7.27 -10.52 -21.32
N GLU A 280 -6.21 -10.46 -22.11
CA GLU A 280 -6.27 -10.70 -23.55
C GLU A 280 -6.74 -12.12 -23.84
N GLU A 281 -6.18 -13.13 -23.14
CA GLU A 281 -6.60 -14.53 -23.24
C GLU A 281 -8.09 -14.71 -22.88
N GLU A 282 -8.56 -14.13 -21.76
CA GLU A 282 -9.96 -14.23 -21.32
C GLU A 282 -10.93 -13.59 -22.33
N ILE A 283 -10.53 -12.45 -22.93
CA ILE A 283 -11.35 -11.77 -23.94
C ILE A 283 -11.40 -12.58 -25.24
N GLU A 284 -10.30 -13.18 -25.65
CA GLU A 284 -10.24 -14.04 -26.85
C GLU A 284 -11.07 -15.31 -26.67
N GLU A 285 -11.00 -15.99 -25.53
CA GLU A 285 -11.83 -17.14 -25.20
C GLU A 285 -13.34 -16.78 -25.24
N GLU A 286 -13.72 -15.62 -24.69
CA GLU A 286 -15.11 -15.13 -24.73
C GLU A 286 -15.60 -14.87 -26.17
N LEU A 287 -14.72 -14.40 -27.05
CA LEU A 287 -15.05 -14.15 -28.47
C LEU A 287 -15.16 -15.45 -29.26
N VAL A 288 -14.28 -16.42 -29.04
CA VAL A 288 -14.30 -17.73 -29.69
C VAL A 288 -15.51 -18.56 -29.23
N GLY A 289 -15.84 -18.53 -27.92
CA GLY A 289 -17.01 -19.22 -27.37
C GLY A 289 -18.37 -18.68 -27.86
N ARG A 290 -18.38 -17.50 -28.47
CA ARG A 290 -19.53 -16.87 -29.15
C ARG A 290 -19.55 -17.09 -30.65
N GLY A 291 -18.90 -18.17 -31.16
CA GLY A 291 -18.96 -18.55 -32.56
C GLY A 291 -20.40 -18.56 -33.13
N PRO A 292 -20.64 -18.42 -34.43
CA PRO A 292 -21.87 -17.92 -35.05
C PRO A 292 -23.06 -18.82 -34.77
N ALA A 293 -23.80 -18.55 -33.70
CA ALA A 293 -25.13 -19.06 -33.47
C ALA A 293 -26.11 -17.88 -33.59
N GLU A 294 -27.06 -18.03 -34.56
CA GLU A 294 -28.25 -17.21 -34.77
C GLU A 294 -28.14 -15.99 -35.70
N THR A 295 -27.77 -16.27 -36.95
CA THR A 295 -28.38 -15.56 -38.09
C THR A 295 -29.07 -16.58 -39.01
N SER A 296 -30.14 -17.19 -38.53
CA SER A 296 -31.02 -18.01 -39.38
C SER A 296 -32.35 -18.19 -38.65
N GLU A 297 -33.22 -17.19 -38.83
CA GLU A 297 -34.68 -17.33 -38.88
C GLU A 297 -35.39 -15.98 -38.91
N ALA A 298 -35.20 -15.26 -40.00
CA ALA A 298 -36.14 -14.19 -40.33
C ALA A 298 -36.17 -13.99 -41.85
N SER A 299 -36.47 -15.06 -42.57
CA SER A 299 -36.84 -14.95 -43.99
C SER A 299 -37.63 -16.17 -44.43
N LYS A 300 -38.90 -16.25 -43.97
CA LYS A 300 -39.99 -16.97 -44.63
C LYS A 300 -41.26 -16.82 -43.75
N ALA A 301 -42.05 -15.80 -44.03
CA ALA A 301 -43.51 -15.82 -44.16
C ALA A 301 -43.98 -14.40 -44.54
#